data_4b5ac5388b2d8b741083ead467add87c
#
_entry.id   4b5ac5388b2d8b741083ead467add87c
#
_cell.length_a   1.000
_cell.length_b   1.000
_cell.length_c   1.000
_cell.angle_alpha   90.00
_cell.angle_beta   90.00
_cell.angle_gamma   90.00
#
_symmetry.space_group_name_H-M   'P 1'
#
loop_
_entity.id
_entity.type
_entity.pdbx_description
1 polymer ?
#
loop_
_entity_poly.entity_id
_entity_poly.type
_entity_poly.pdbx_seq_one_letter_code
_entity_poly.pdbx_strand_id
1 'polypeptide(L)'
;MRYFLLFFLATISLAATARPPQLLLDVARFRNLNKVEKGSEVEIYVTVPTQSLTYRQRAPKQFQSAATVTLEILKADGKPAYREVVTLKPPVLNDTTIAIKNPQSFLKRMLLPDGQYTLRGTVRDQYRSANGETVVEQPLLLEAPAKGVFMSDIVWLAKPASRSSGDNNFSRGGFSLTRAPIGFYGRGADNIFFYTEIHQATAGEALRLHYHLEGADGSAADADAPLTTAAGKPTAVVGQLPLGPLPDGEFTLLIEVYGGPSGKKLLTSQRMKGQRNQLEYAPAGASQ
;
A
#
# COMPACT_ATOMS: atom_id res chain seq x y z
N MET A 1 -22.34 -51.55 -49.23
CA MET A 1 -22.05 -50.10 -49.07
C MET A 1 -21.81 -49.84 -47.58
N ARG A 2 -20.57 -49.62 -47.20
CA ARG A 2 -20.18 -49.31 -45.79
C ARG A 2 -19.83 -47.85 -45.74
N TYR A 3 -20.62 -47.03 -45.04
CA TYR A 3 -20.32 -45.62 -44.77
C TYR A 3 -19.35 -45.51 -43.60
N PHE A 4 -18.15 -45.02 -43.89
CA PHE A 4 -17.13 -44.64 -42.89
C PHE A 4 -17.43 -43.20 -42.41
N LEU A 5 -17.91 -43.05 -41.18
CA LEU A 5 -18.11 -41.75 -40.55
C LEU A 5 -16.80 -41.30 -39.91
N LEU A 6 -16.09 -40.36 -40.56
CA LEU A 6 -14.90 -39.70 -40.01
C LEU A 6 -15.34 -38.65 -38.98
N PHE A 7 -15.13 -38.96 -37.71
CA PHE A 7 -15.31 -38.01 -36.60
C PHE A 7 -14.08 -37.11 -36.54
N PHE A 8 -14.20 -35.88 -36.97
CA PHE A 8 -13.15 -34.84 -36.83
C PHE A 8 -13.21 -34.30 -35.39
N LEU A 9 -12.34 -34.77 -34.47
CA LEU A 9 -12.19 -34.23 -33.13
C LEU A 9 -11.41 -32.92 -33.24
N ALA A 10 -12.11 -31.79 -33.25
CA ALA A 10 -11.49 -30.47 -33.12
C ALA A 10 -11.03 -30.30 -31.67
N THR A 11 -9.74 -30.49 -31.42
CA THR A 11 -9.12 -30.14 -30.16
C THR A 11 -9.05 -28.63 -30.03
N ILE A 12 -10.00 -28.02 -29.36
CA ILE A 12 -9.93 -26.60 -28.96
C ILE A 12 -8.85 -26.50 -27.89
N SER A 13 -7.65 -26.16 -28.29
CA SER A 13 -6.60 -25.74 -27.34
C SER A 13 -7.05 -24.48 -26.66
N LEU A 14 -7.59 -24.56 -25.44
CA LEU A 14 -7.73 -23.43 -24.54
C LEU A 14 -6.31 -22.96 -24.20
N ALA A 15 -5.80 -22.00 -24.98
CA ALA A 15 -4.60 -21.27 -24.61
C ALA A 15 -4.94 -20.56 -23.29
N ALA A 16 -4.41 -21.07 -22.17
CA ALA A 16 -4.47 -20.38 -20.89
C ALA A 16 -3.77 -19.02 -21.09
N THR A 17 -4.55 -17.97 -21.23
CA THR A 17 -4.02 -16.61 -21.35
C THR A 17 -3.31 -16.28 -20.03
N ALA A 18 -2.00 -16.33 -20.05
CA ALA A 18 -1.19 -15.97 -18.91
C ALA A 18 -1.56 -14.55 -18.46
N ARG A 19 -1.98 -14.39 -17.20
CA ARG A 19 -2.37 -13.09 -16.63
C ARG A 19 -1.19 -12.11 -16.74
N PRO A 20 -1.44 -10.82 -17.06
CA PRO A 20 -0.38 -9.82 -17.12
C PRO A 20 0.29 -9.64 -15.73
N PRO A 21 1.51 -9.06 -15.68
CA PRO A 21 2.16 -8.76 -14.42
C PRO A 21 1.28 -7.79 -13.61
N GLN A 22 1.29 -7.93 -12.28
CA GLN A 22 0.53 -7.07 -11.39
C GLN A 22 1.44 -6.00 -10.77
N LEU A 23 0.89 -4.80 -10.61
CA LEU A 23 1.53 -3.69 -9.94
C LEU A 23 0.55 -3.10 -8.91
N LEU A 24 0.99 -3.00 -7.66
CA LEU A 24 0.24 -2.35 -6.60
C LEU A 24 0.95 -1.05 -6.24
N LEU A 25 0.21 0.04 -6.19
CA LEU A 25 0.70 1.37 -5.83
C LEU A 25 -0.08 1.89 -4.63
N ASP A 26 0.63 2.14 -3.54
CA ASP A 26 0.10 2.86 -2.39
C ASP A 26 0.77 4.23 -2.28
N VAL A 27 -0.01 5.24 -1.95
CA VAL A 27 0.47 6.59 -1.70
C VAL A 27 0.06 7.04 -0.32
N ALA A 28 1.00 7.64 0.40
CA ALA A 28 0.70 8.33 1.65
C ALA A 28 1.30 9.73 1.60
N ARG A 29 0.47 10.71 1.95
CA ARG A 29 0.83 12.14 1.98
C ARG A 29 1.07 12.55 3.42
N PHE A 30 2.24 13.13 3.63
CA PHE A 30 2.64 13.71 4.92
C PHE A 30 2.94 15.18 4.73
N ARG A 31 2.94 15.94 5.80
CA ARG A 31 3.32 17.35 5.72
C ARG A 31 4.81 17.51 5.97
N ASN A 32 5.49 18.20 5.06
CA ASN A 32 6.84 18.65 5.33
C ASN A 32 6.81 19.76 6.40
N LEU A 33 7.51 19.54 7.49
CA LEU A 33 7.65 20.49 8.60
C LEU A 33 8.87 21.38 8.44
N ASN A 34 9.71 21.14 7.42
CA ASN A 34 10.83 22.03 7.12
C ASN A 34 10.29 23.38 6.61
N LYS A 35 10.56 24.46 7.35
CA LYS A 35 10.09 25.79 6.99
C LYS A 35 10.73 26.36 5.71
N VAL A 36 11.87 25.83 5.31
CA VAL A 36 12.60 26.27 4.10
C VAL A 36 11.96 25.65 2.84
N GLU A 37 11.55 24.40 2.92
CA GLU A 37 10.93 23.67 1.82
C GLU A 37 9.43 23.51 2.08
N LYS A 38 8.61 24.07 1.20
CA LYS A 38 7.15 23.99 1.29
C LYS A 38 6.64 22.88 0.39
N GLY A 39 5.63 22.15 0.86
CA GLY A 39 4.97 21.11 0.09
C GLY A 39 4.60 19.90 0.93
N SER A 40 4.12 18.88 0.26
CA SER A 40 3.79 17.59 0.85
C SER A 40 4.95 16.62 0.65
N GLU A 41 5.33 15.92 1.69
CA GLU A 41 6.18 14.74 1.58
C GLU A 41 5.31 13.57 1.16
N VAL A 42 5.59 13.02 -0.01
CA VAL A 42 4.83 11.92 -0.60
C VAL A 42 5.66 10.65 -0.48
N GLU A 43 5.07 9.62 0.11
CA GLU A 43 5.60 8.26 0.12
C GLU A 43 4.83 7.41 -0.89
N ILE A 44 5.54 6.84 -1.86
CA ILE A 44 4.99 5.91 -2.83
C ILE A 44 5.56 4.54 -2.55
N TYR A 45 4.70 3.61 -2.15
CA TYR A 45 5.06 2.22 -1.94
C TYR A 45 4.63 1.39 -3.13
N VAL A 46 5.60 0.79 -3.78
CA VAL A 46 5.43 0.01 -4.99
C VAL A 46 5.61 -1.45 -4.67
N THR A 47 4.66 -2.29 -5.05
CA THR A 47 4.73 -3.75 -4.85
C THR A 47 4.42 -4.48 -6.15
N VAL A 48 5.30 -5.41 -6.51
CA VAL A 48 5.11 -6.34 -7.62
C VAL A 48 4.96 -7.75 -7.05
N PRO A 49 3.73 -8.32 -7.07
CA PRO A 49 3.50 -9.72 -6.69
C PRO A 49 4.27 -10.66 -7.62
N THR A 50 5.26 -11.37 -7.11
CA THR A 50 6.15 -12.18 -7.96
C THR A 50 5.47 -13.41 -8.54
N GLN A 51 4.33 -13.85 -7.99
CA GLN A 51 3.47 -14.86 -8.60
C GLN A 51 2.87 -14.43 -9.94
N SER A 52 2.81 -13.12 -10.23
CA SER A 52 2.34 -12.58 -11.51
C SER A 52 3.42 -12.54 -12.59
N LEU A 53 4.67 -12.84 -12.25
CA LEU A 53 5.83 -12.78 -13.12
C LEU A 53 6.18 -14.14 -13.73
N THR A 54 6.81 -14.11 -14.89
CA THR A 54 7.37 -15.30 -15.55
C THR A 54 8.71 -15.66 -14.92
N TYR A 55 8.87 -16.93 -14.57
CA TYR A 55 10.14 -17.46 -14.07
C TYR A 55 10.90 -18.13 -15.19
N ARG A 56 12.17 -17.79 -15.34
CA ARG A 56 13.10 -18.39 -16.31
C ARG A 56 14.15 -19.22 -15.58
N GLN A 57 14.42 -20.41 -16.07
CA GLN A 57 15.49 -21.24 -15.56
C GLN A 57 16.85 -20.61 -15.89
N ARG A 58 17.71 -20.45 -14.88
CA ARG A 58 19.06 -19.90 -14.98
C ARG A 58 20.12 -21.00 -14.90
N ALA A 59 19.86 -22.04 -14.10
CA ALA A 59 20.67 -23.23 -13.94
C ALA A 59 19.74 -24.40 -13.54
N PRO A 60 20.23 -25.65 -13.50
CA PRO A 60 19.44 -26.78 -13.01
C PRO A 60 18.79 -26.47 -11.66
N LYS A 61 17.47 -26.58 -11.59
CA LYS A 61 16.65 -26.27 -10.39
C LYS A 61 16.84 -24.85 -9.85
N GLN A 62 17.16 -23.87 -10.69
CA GLN A 62 17.28 -22.47 -10.32
C GLN A 62 16.45 -21.60 -11.25
N PHE A 63 15.43 -20.97 -10.71
CA PHE A 63 14.48 -20.16 -11.45
C PHE A 63 14.48 -18.72 -10.90
N GLN A 64 14.46 -17.74 -11.78
CA GLN A 64 14.42 -16.34 -11.41
C GLN A 64 13.43 -15.60 -12.31
N SER A 65 12.64 -14.71 -11.71
CA SER A 65 11.86 -13.71 -12.46
C SER A 65 12.60 -12.37 -12.47
N ALA A 66 12.17 -11.47 -13.35
CA ALA A 66 12.66 -10.09 -13.35
C ALA A 66 11.56 -9.17 -13.91
N ALA A 67 11.42 -8.01 -13.30
CA ALA A 67 10.51 -6.97 -13.75
C ALA A 67 11.22 -5.62 -13.81
N THR A 68 10.83 -4.79 -14.78
CA THR A 68 11.18 -3.37 -14.80
C THR A 68 9.94 -2.58 -14.40
N VAL A 69 10.09 -1.73 -13.40
CA VAL A 69 9.05 -0.79 -12.97
C VAL A 69 9.47 0.61 -13.38
N THR A 70 8.61 1.31 -14.12
CA THR A 70 8.72 2.74 -14.38
C THR A 70 7.72 3.47 -13.50
N LEU A 71 8.20 4.37 -12.66
CA LEU A 71 7.39 5.22 -11.80
C LEU A 71 7.46 6.65 -12.30
N GLU A 72 6.31 7.28 -12.55
CA GLU A 72 6.20 8.65 -13.05
C GLU A 72 5.19 9.42 -12.21
N ILE A 73 5.49 10.69 -11.95
CA ILE A 73 4.55 11.66 -11.44
C ILE A 73 4.36 12.72 -12.51
N LEU A 74 3.17 12.79 -13.07
CA LEU A 74 2.84 13.68 -14.16
C LEU A 74 2.11 14.90 -13.61
N LYS A 75 2.49 16.09 -14.08
CA LYS A 75 1.75 17.34 -13.84
C LYS A 75 0.45 17.34 -14.64
N ALA A 76 -0.43 18.29 -14.36
CA ALA A 76 -1.69 18.48 -15.09
C ALA A 76 -1.50 18.69 -16.62
N ASP A 77 -0.35 19.19 -17.05
CA ASP A 77 0.00 19.36 -18.47
C ASP A 77 0.59 18.07 -19.10
N GLY A 78 0.61 16.96 -18.36
CA GLY A 78 1.16 15.67 -18.79
C GLY A 78 2.67 15.56 -18.74
N LYS A 79 3.39 16.63 -18.38
CA LYS A 79 4.86 16.57 -18.28
C LYS A 79 5.27 15.88 -16.97
N PRO A 80 6.33 15.06 -16.99
CA PRO A 80 6.81 14.43 -15.78
C PRO A 80 7.41 15.47 -14.82
N ALA A 81 6.91 15.48 -13.58
CA ALA A 81 7.57 16.12 -12.44
C ALA A 81 8.68 15.22 -11.89
N TYR A 82 8.48 13.92 -12.03
CA TYR A 82 9.42 12.88 -11.60
C TYR A 82 9.30 11.65 -12.47
N ARG A 83 10.43 10.96 -12.71
CA ARG A 83 10.47 9.66 -13.37
C ARG A 83 11.66 8.86 -12.87
N GLU A 84 11.41 7.59 -12.57
CA GLU A 84 12.43 6.62 -12.19
C GLU A 84 12.14 5.26 -12.82
N VAL A 85 13.21 4.52 -13.14
CA VAL A 85 13.11 3.15 -13.65
C VAL A 85 13.89 2.23 -12.71
N VAL A 86 13.20 1.23 -12.15
CA VAL A 86 13.77 0.28 -11.20
C VAL A 86 13.67 -1.13 -11.77
N THR A 87 14.76 -1.87 -11.76
CA THR A 87 14.76 -3.30 -12.08
C THR A 87 14.68 -4.13 -10.81
N LEU A 88 13.63 -4.94 -10.71
CA LEU A 88 13.40 -5.84 -9.60
C LEU A 88 13.79 -7.27 -10.02
N LYS A 89 14.68 -7.89 -9.23
CA LYS A 89 15.08 -9.29 -9.40
C LYS A 89 14.90 -10.03 -8.09
N PRO A 90 13.77 -10.73 -7.91
CA PRO A 90 13.53 -11.54 -6.71
C PRO A 90 14.63 -12.60 -6.53
N PRO A 91 14.77 -13.15 -5.32
CA PRO A 91 15.64 -14.30 -5.06
C PRO A 91 15.35 -15.46 -6.01
N VAL A 92 16.37 -16.25 -6.28
CA VAL A 92 16.26 -17.48 -7.07
C VAL A 92 15.40 -18.50 -6.29
N LEU A 93 14.48 -19.16 -6.99
CA LEU A 93 13.67 -20.23 -6.44
C LEU A 93 14.15 -21.57 -7.00
N ASN A 94 14.13 -22.60 -6.16
CA ASN A 94 14.40 -23.98 -6.57
C ASN A 94 13.15 -24.69 -7.10
N ASP A 95 11.96 -24.17 -6.72
CA ASP A 95 10.66 -24.65 -7.13
C ASP A 95 9.74 -23.47 -7.41
N THR A 96 9.13 -23.45 -8.60
CA THR A 96 8.19 -22.39 -9.03
C THR A 96 6.73 -22.74 -8.73
N THR A 97 6.45 -23.93 -8.23
CA THR A 97 5.09 -24.37 -7.89
C THR A 97 4.64 -23.94 -6.51
N ILE A 98 5.55 -23.38 -5.69
CA ILE A 98 5.22 -22.86 -4.36
C ILE A 98 4.10 -21.82 -4.44
N ALA A 99 3.08 -22.00 -3.58
CA ALA A 99 1.89 -21.15 -3.59
C ALA A 99 2.19 -19.70 -3.18
N ILE A 100 3.11 -19.53 -2.23
CA ILE A 100 3.48 -18.20 -1.71
C ILE A 100 4.86 -17.82 -2.22
N LYS A 101 4.92 -16.72 -2.98
CA LYS A 101 6.16 -16.12 -3.44
C LYS A 101 6.25 -14.71 -2.87
N ASN A 102 7.35 -14.38 -2.21
CA ASN A 102 7.54 -13.06 -1.64
C ASN A 102 7.48 -11.97 -2.72
N PRO A 103 6.64 -10.95 -2.57
CA PRO A 103 6.60 -9.84 -3.51
C PRO A 103 7.90 -9.04 -3.45
N GLN A 104 8.16 -8.28 -4.50
CA GLN A 104 9.23 -7.28 -4.49
C GLN A 104 8.62 -5.91 -4.29
N SER A 105 9.15 -5.18 -3.32
CA SER A 105 8.64 -3.86 -3.00
C SER A 105 9.78 -2.86 -2.82
N PHE A 106 9.49 -1.60 -3.12
CA PHE A 106 10.35 -0.48 -2.75
C PHE A 106 9.52 0.72 -2.35
N LEU A 107 10.12 1.61 -1.57
CA LEU A 107 9.53 2.85 -1.12
C LEU A 107 10.28 4.03 -1.71
N LYS A 108 9.54 4.97 -2.31
CA LYS A 108 10.07 6.25 -2.77
C LYS A 108 9.48 7.37 -1.94
N ARG A 109 10.36 8.21 -1.37
CA ARG A 109 10.00 9.46 -0.70
C ARG A 109 10.43 10.63 -1.52
N MET A 110 9.56 11.64 -1.62
CA MET A 110 9.88 12.88 -2.30
C MET A 110 9.06 14.03 -1.75
N LEU A 111 9.59 15.22 -1.87
CA LEU A 111 8.88 16.46 -1.60
C LEU A 111 8.30 16.97 -2.92
N LEU A 112 7.00 17.25 -2.94
CA LEU A 112 6.30 17.81 -4.08
C LEU A 112 5.55 19.06 -3.67
N PRO A 113 5.56 20.12 -4.50
CA PRO A 113 4.69 21.28 -4.31
C PRO A 113 3.22 20.89 -4.28
N ASP A 114 2.39 21.70 -3.64
CA ASP A 114 0.94 21.55 -3.70
C ASP A 114 0.48 21.70 -5.16
N GLY A 115 -0.47 20.86 -5.58
CA GLY A 115 -0.95 20.79 -6.96
C GLY A 115 -1.63 19.49 -7.31
N GLN A 116 -2.09 19.39 -8.56
CA GLN A 116 -2.70 18.19 -9.11
C GLN A 116 -1.68 17.42 -9.95
N TYR A 117 -1.58 16.13 -9.69
CA TYR A 117 -0.68 15.22 -10.36
C TYR A 117 -1.41 13.92 -10.72
N THR A 118 -0.81 13.16 -11.63
CA THR A 118 -1.16 11.76 -11.87
C THR A 118 0.05 10.92 -11.51
N LEU A 119 -0.11 9.98 -10.58
CA LEU A 119 0.87 8.94 -10.35
C LEU A 119 0.63 7.83 -11.35
N ARG A 120 1.65 7.48 -12.13
CA ARG A 120 1.65 6.39 -13.10
C ARG A 120 2.75 5.41 -12.75
N GLY A 121 2.39 4.14 -12.63
CA GLY A 121 3.32 3.03 -12.53
C GLY A 121 3.16 2.11 -13.71
N THR A 122 4.26 1.72 -14.32
CA THR A 122 4.29 0.71 -15.39
C THR A 122 5.17 -0.43 -14.93
N VAL A 123 4.66 -1.66 -14.94
CA VAL A 123 5.47 -2.86 -14.71
C VAL A 123 5.58 -3.66 -15.98
N ARG A 124 6.80 -4.07 -16.33
CA ARG A 124 7.10 -4.95 -17.45
C ARG A 124 7.81 -6.21 -16.98
N ASP A 125 7.23 -7.37 -17.27
CA ASP A 125 7.86 -8.67 -17.06
C ASP A 125 8.96 -8.86 -18.14
N GLN A 126 10.22 -8.98 -17.71
CA GLN A 126 11.36 -9.07 -18.63
C GLN A 126 11.43 -10.39 -19.43
N TYR A 127 10.70 -11.41 -18.99
CA TYR A 127 10.74 -12.74 -19.62
C TYR A 127 9.46 -13.10 -20.38
N ARG A 128 8.53 -12.16 -20.49
CA ARG A 128 7.30 -12.32 -21.24
C ARG A 128 7.30 -11.43 -22.48
N SER A 129 7.05 -12.02 -23.64
CA SER A 129 7.04 -11.29 -24.92
C SER A 129 5.68 -10.65 -25.24
N ALA A 130 4.58 -11.32 -24.90
CA ALA A 130 3.22 -10.83 -25.13
C ALA A 130 2.52 -10.59 -23.78
N ASN A 131 1.69 -9.53 -23.68
CA ASN A 131 0.98 -9.15 -22.46
C ASN A 131 1.91 -9.03 -21.23
N GLY A 132 3.16 -8.62 -21.46
CA GLY A 132 4.19 -8.52 -20.43
C GLY A 132 4.23 -7.18 -19.71
N GLU A 133 3.24 -6.30 -19.94
CA GLU A 133 3.21 -4.96 -19.37
C GLU A 133 1.83 -4.65 -18.76
N THR A 134 1.84 -3.93 -17.65
CA THR A 134 0.63 -3.37 -17.00
C THR A 134 0.92 -1.95 -16.59
N VAL A 135 -0.03 -1.06 -16.84
CA VAL A 135 -0.02 0.34 -16.42
C VAL A 135 -1.10 0.54 -15.37
N VAL A 136 -0.73 1.21 -14.28
CA VAL A 136 -1.64 1.65 -13.20
C VAL A 136 -1.51 3.15 -13.07
N GLU A 137 -2.63 3.86 -13.09
CA GLU A 137 -2.69 5.29 -12.90
C GLU A 137 -3.66 5.64 -11.78
N GLN A 138 -3.30 6.65 -11.00
CA GLN A 138 -4.19 7.21 -9.98
C GLN A 138 -3.96 8.70 -9.80
N PRO A 139 -5.02 9.48 -9.51
CA PRO A 139 -4.87 10.89 -9.22
C PRO A 139 -4.11 11.09 -7.92
N LEU A 140 -3.26 12.11 -7.89
CA LEU A 140 -2.53 12.53 -6.70
C LEU A 140 -2.77 14.03 -6.50
N LEU A 141 -3.65 14.36 -5.58
CA LEU A 141 -3.94 15.73 -5.18
C LEU A 141 -3.14 16.07 -3.93
N LEU A 142 -2.32 17.11 -4.02
CA LEU A 142 -1.54 17.65 -2.92
C LEU A 142 -2.06 19.05 -2.58
N GLU A 143 -2.59 19.18 -1.36
CA GLU A 143 -3.17 20.44 -0.89
C GLU A 143 -2.55 20.86 0.42
N ALA A 144 -2.39 22.17 0.58
CA ALA A 144 -2.02 22.72 1.87
C ALA A 144 -3.12 22.36 2.89
N PRO A 145 -2.75 21.85 4.07
CA PRO A 145 -3.74 21.52 5.07
C PRO A 145 -4.47 22.77 5.56
N ALA A 146 -5.72 22.58 5.96
CA ALA A 146 -6.47 23.62 6.65
C ALA A 146 -5.72 24.11 7.90
N LYS A 147 -6.04 25.32 8.37
CA LYS A 147 -5.47 25.83 9.63
C LYS A 147 -5.96 24.96 10.80
N GLY A 148 -5.07 24.69 11.74
CA GLY A 148 -5.35 23.91 12.94
C GLY A 148 -4.85 22.49 12.87
N VAL A 149 -5.33 21.63 13.76
CA VAL A 149 -4.93 20.23 13.83
C VAL A 149 -5.38 19.50 12.57
N PHE A 150 -4.47 18.78 11.94
CA PHE A 150 -4.76 17.92 10.80
C PHE A 150 -4.00 16.57 10.90
N MET A 151 -4.43 15.60 10.14
CA MET A 151 -3.88 14.25 10.10
C MET A 151 -3.24 13.98 8.73
N SER A 152 -2.12 13.26 8.71
CA SER A 152 -1.57 12.68 7.47
C SER A 152 -2.49 11.60 6.93
N ASP A 153 -2.18 11.07 5.75
CA ASP A 153 -2.82 9.85 5.30
C ASP A 153 -2.55 8.70 6.28
N ILE A 154 -3.50 7.78 6.33
CA ILE A 154 -3.35 6.52 7.08
C ILE A 154 -2.50 5.58 6.23
N VAL A 155 -1.64 4.83 6.88
CA VAL A 155 -0.77 3.83 6.26
C VAL A 155 -1.11 2.47 6.83
N TRP A 156 -1.51 1.53 5.98
CA TRP A 156 -1.74 0.15 6.37
C TRP A 156 -0.45 -0.60 6.65
N LEU A 157 -0.42 -1.38 7.73
CA LEU A 157 0.73 -2.17 8.14
C LEU A 157 0.36 -3.65 8.19
N ALA A 158 1.28 -4.51 7.76
CA ALA A 158 1.12 -5.96 7.77
C ALA A 158 1.37 -6.58 9.15
N LYS A 159 2.03 -5.84 10.04
CA LYS A 159 2.34 -6.23 11.42
C LYS A 159 2.45 -5.00 12.32
N PRO A 160 2.43 -5.16 13.65
CA PRO A 160 2.63 -4.06 14.57
C PRO A 160 3.89 -3.25 14.24
N ALA A 161 3.78 -1.91 14.30
CA ALA A 161 4.94 -1.05 14.20
C ALA A 161 5.87 -1.27 15.41
N SER A 162 7.16 -1.36 15.16
CA SER A 162 8.18 -1.49 16.21
C SER A 162 8.99 -0.20 16.32
N ARG A 163 9.53 0.11 17.49
CA ARG A 163 10.47 1.24 17.66
C ARG A 163 11.68 1.02 16.76
N SER A 164 12.04 2.05 16.01
CA SER A 164 13.24 2.04 15.15
C SER A 164 14.36 2.78 15.85
N SER A 165 15.52 2.16 15.89
CA SER A 165 16.76 2.79 16.39
C SER A 165 17.60 3.40 15.26
N GLY A 166 17.21 3.18 14.01
CA GLY A 166 17.92 3.66 12.82
C GLY A 166 17.01 4.35 11.82
N ASP A 167 17.59 5.20 11.00
CA ASP A 167 16.90 5.86 9.90
C ASP A 167 17.11 5.01 8.63
N ASN A 168 16.07 4.30 8.23
CA ASN A 168 16.05 3.53 6.99
C ASN A 168 14.80 3.89 6.18
N ASN A 169 14.72 3.45 4.93
CA ASN A 169 13.61 3.78 4.03
C ASN A 169 12.23 3.37 4.56
N PHE A 170 12.17 2.43 5.52
CA PHE A 170 10.92 1.95 6.13
C PHE A 170 10.66 2.54 7.52
N SER A 171 11.53 3.41 8.00
CA SER A 171 11.37 4.08 9.30
C SER A 171 10.67 5.43 9.13
N ARG A 172 9.69 5.71 10.00
CA ARG A 172 9.00 6.99 10.08
C ARG A 172 8.51 7.27 11.51
N GLY A 173 8.62 8.51 11.95
CA GLY A 173 8.15 8.93 13.28
C GLY A 173 8.76 8.14 14.44
N GLY A 174 9.95 7.56 14.29
CA GLY A 174 10.60 6.70 15.27
C GLY A 174 10.11 5.25 15.27
N PHE A 175 9.39 4.83 14.22
CA PHE A 175 8.91 3.47 14.06
C PHE A 175 9.41 2.83 12.77
N SER A 176 9.65 1.52 12.79
CA SER A 176 9.82 0.69 11.61
C SER A 176 8.44 0.20 11.16
N LEU A 177 8.10 0.47 9.90
CA LEU A 177 6.78 0.25 9.32
C LEU A 177 6.84 -0.80 8.23
N THR A 178 6.25 -1.97 8.45
CA THR A 178 6.06 -2.98 7.41
C THR A 178 4.70 -2.78 6.76
N ARG A 179 4.67 -2.33 5.51
CA ARG A 179 3.44 -1.98 4.79
C ARG A 179 2.60 -3.22 4.47
N ALA A 180 1.27 -3.07 4.54
CA ALA A 180 0.30 -3.98 3.92
C ALA A 180 -0.11 -3.38 2.57
N PRO A 181 0.35 -3.95 1.43
CA PRO A 181 0.04 -3.37 0.12
C PRO A 181 -1.46 -3.22 -0.10
N ILE A 182 -1.89 -2.03 -0.52
CA ILE A 182 -3.31 -1.66 -0.77
C ILE A 182 -4.27 -1.98 0.39
N GLY A 183 -3.75 -2.13 1.64
CA GLY A 183 -4.58 -2.51 2.79
C GLY A 183 -5.18 -3.91 2.67
N PHE A 184 -4.50 -4.83 1.98
CA PHE A 184 -4.98 -6.20 1.83
C PHE A 184 -4.56 -7.06 3.03
N TYR A 185 -5.55 -7.66 3.68
CA TYR A 185 -5.40 -8.58 4.81
C TYR A 185 -5.95 -9.96 4.43
N GLY A 186 -5.03 -10.89 4.23
CA GLY A 186 -5.33 -12.25 3.77
C GLY A 186 -5.54 -13.24 4.90
N ARG A 187 -5.41 -14.51 4.54
CA ARG A 187 -5.54 -15.65 5.46
C ARG A 187 -4.64 -15.50 6.69
N GLY A 188 -5.21 -15.69 7.87
CA GLY A 188 -4.51 -15.62 9.15
C GLY A 188 -4.29 -14.23 9.70
N ALA A 189 -4.84 -13.18 9.05
CA ALA A 189 -4.83 -11.85 9.61
C ALA A 189 -5.98 -11.69 10.63
N ASP A 190 -5.64 -11.57 11.91
CA ASP A 190 -6.61 -11.38 13.00
C ASP A 190 -6.84 -9.91 13.31
N ASN A 191 -5.90 -9.05 12.95
CA ASN A 191 -5.94 -7.61 13.22
C ASN A 191 -5.50 -6.83 11.99
N ILE A 192 -6.01 -5.61 11.87
CA ILE A 192 -5.38 -4.54 11.08
C ILE A 192 -4.39 -3.79 11.94
N PHE A 193 -3.35 -3.26 11.30
CA PHE A 193 -2.40 -2.34 11.92
C PHE A 193 -2.26 -1.12 11.02
N PHE A 194 -2.07 0.05 11.64
CA PHE A 194 -1.97 1.29 10.88
C PHE A 194 -1.03 2.29 11.54
N TYR A 195 -0.62 3.26 10.73
CA TYR A 195 0.18 4.40 11.13
C TYR A 195 -0.41 5.67 10.53
N THR A 196 -0.40 6.77 11.30
CA THR A 196 -0.69 8.13 10.83
C THR A 196 0.05 9.15 11.70
N GLU A 197 0.06 10.42 11.27
CA GLU A 197 0.66 11.53 12.02
C GLU A 197 -0.36 12.64 12.26
N ILE A 198 -0.39 13.15 13.50
CA ILE A 198 -1.18 14.33 13.85
C ILE A 198 -0.23 15.54 13.92
N HIS A 199 -0.59 16.57 13.18
CA HIS A 199 0.19 17.78 12.99
C HIS A 199 -0.50 18.99 13.63
N GLN A 200 0.29 20.01 13.97
CA GLN A 200 -0.17 21.32 14.48
C GLN A 200 -1.03 21.28 15.75
N ALA A 201 -1.02 20.17 16.50
CA ALA A 201 -1.61 20.15 17.82
C ALA A 201 -0.76 20.94 18.80
N THR A 202 -1.41 21.54 19.81
CA THR A 202 -0.71 22.25 20.87
C THR A 202 0.13 21.29 21.71
N ALA A 203 1.35 21.66 22.05
CA ALA A 203 2.21 20.83 22.88
C ALA A 203 1.58 20.53 24.25
N GLY A 204 1.59 19.26 24.63
CA GLY A 204 0.97 18.80 25.88
C GLY A 204 -0.56 18.75 25.85
N GLU A 205 -1.20 19.07 24.72
CA GLU A 205 -2.64 18.94 24.58
C GLU A 205 -3.05 17.47 24.71
N ALA A 206 -4.03 17.22 25.58
CA ALA A 206 -4.65 15.89 25.71
C ALA A 206 -5.71 15.74 24.62
N LEU A 207 -5.48 14.82 23.69
CA LEU A 207 -6.41 14.46 22.63
C LEU A 207 -7.04 13.10 22.93
N ARG A 208 -8.22 12.86 22.37
CA ARG A 208 -8.86 11.56 22.32
C ARG A 208 -8.95 11.12 20.86
N LEU A 209 -8.47 9.92 20.58
CA LEU A 209 -8.61 9.26 19.30
C LEU A 209 -9.81 8.32 19.39
N HIS A 210 -10.64 8.37 18.37
CA HIS A 210 -11.70 7.39 18.16
C HIS A 210 -11.43 6.66 16.84
N TYR A 211 -11.43 5.34 16.91
CA TYR A 211 -11.25 4.45 15.78
C TYR A 211 -12.54 3.71 15.51
N HIS A 212 -13.02 3.77 14.27
CA HIS A 212 -14.19 3.04 13.82
C HIS A 212 -13.83 2.22 12.58
N LEU A 213 -13.94 0.91 12.68
CA LEU A 213 -13.68 -0.03 11.60
C LEU A 213 -15.01 -0.65 11.18
N GLU A 214 -15.42 -0.44 9.93
CA GLU A 214 -16.72 -0.85 9.41
C GLU A 214 -16.55 -1.74 8.16
N GLY A 215 -17.19 -2.90 8.15
CA GLY A 215 -17.31 -3.78 7.00
C GLY A 215 -18.47 -3.38 6.08
N ALA A 216 -18.45 -3.92 4.86
CA ALA A 216 -19.50 -3.65 3.86
C ALA A 216 -20.90 -4.12 4.27
N ASP A 217 -20.99 -5.05 5.22
CA ASP A 217 -22.26 -5.57 5.78
C ASP A 217 -22.76 -4.77 7.00
N GLY A 218 -22.06 -3.69 7.39
CA GLY A 218 -22.36 -2.88 8.57
C GLY A 218 -21.84 -3.46 9.89
N SER A 219 -21.10 -4.59 9.86
CA SER A 219 -20.36 -5.05 11.03
C SER A 219 -19.28 -4.04 11.39
N ALA A 220 -19.07 -3.77 12.68
CA ALA A 220 -18.17 -2.73 13.11
C ALA A 220 -17.36 -3.12 14.36
N ALA A 221 -16.22 -2.45 14.54
CA ALA A 221 -15.42 -2.49 15.73
C ALA A 221 -14.94 -1.07 16.08
N ASP A 222 -15.12 -0.67 17.33
CA ASP A 222 -14.76 0.66 17.83
C ASP A 222 -13.68 0.54 18.90
N ALA A 223 -12.83 1.57 18.97
CA ALA A 223 -11.87 1.73 20.06
C ALA A 223 -11.56 3.20 20.28
N ASP A 224 -11.28 3.55 21.54
CA ASP A 224 -10.81 4.87 21.95
C ASP A 224 -9.42 4.78 22.55
N ALA A 225 -8.60 5.80 22.31
CA ALA A 225 -7.28 5.91 22.91
C ALA A 225 -6.96 7.37 23.30
N PRO A 226 -6.36 7.60 24.47
CA PRO A 226 -5.80 8.90 24.78
C PRO A 226 -4.51 9.15 24.00
N LEU A 227 -4.27 10.41 23.64
CA LEU A 227 -3.03 10.82 22.99
C LEU A 227 -2.56 12.15 23.59
N THR A 228 -1.28 12.20 23.96
CA THR A 228 -0.61 13.43 24.35
C THR A 228 0.30 13.89 23.22
N THR A 229 0.18 15.15 22.84
CA THR A 229 0.90 15.72 21.71
C THR A 229 2.31 16.14 22.08
N ALA A 230 3.24 15.98 21.16
CA ALA A 230 4.63 16.42 21.29
C ALA A 230 4.81 17.86 20.80
N ALA A 231 5.72 18.62 21.44
CA ALA A 231 6.04 19.97 21.01
C ALA A 231 6.77 19.99 19.66
N GLY A 232 6.30 20.79 18.73
CA GLY A 232 7.02 21.15 17.47
C GLY A 232 7.31 20.00 16.52
N LYS A 233 6.73 18.82 16.76
CA LYS A 233 6.88 17.62 15.91
C LYS A 233 5.52 16.99 15.64
N PRO A 234 5.35 16.27 14.52
CA PRO A 234 4.18 15.43 14.33
C PRO A 234 4.10 14.39 15.44
N THR A 235 2.90 14.14 15.93
CA THR A 235 2.66 13.07 16.88
C THR A 235 2.30 11.80 16.13
N ALA A 236 3.19 10.81 16.16
CA ALA A 236 2.97 9.53 15.52
C ALA A 236 1.89 8.73 16.26
N VAL A 237 0.93 8.21 15.52
CA VAL A 237 -0.12 7.32 15.99
C VAL A 237 0.07 5.96 15.33
N VAL A 238 0.24 4.94 16.16
CA VAL A 238 0.22 3.53 15.75
C VAL A 238 -0.95 2.85 16.41
N GLY A 239 -1.72 2.10 15.67
CA GLY A 239 -2.91 1.45 16.19
C GLY A 239 -3.13 0.06 15.61
N GLN A 240 -4.01 -0.67 16.30
CA GLN A 240 -4.51 -1.95 15.84
C GLN A 240 -5.98 -2.11 16.20
N LEU A 241 -6.73 -2.81 15.35
CA LEU A 241 -8.12 -3.19 15.59
C LEU A 241 -8.33 -4.64 15.14
N PRO A 242 -9.22 -5.39 15.82
CA PRO A 242 -9.53 -6.76 15.44
C PRO A 242 -10.30 -6.80 14.12
N LEU A 243 -9.92 -7.74 13.24
CA LEU A 243 -10.65 -8.07 12.02
C LEU A 243 -11.74 -9.14 12.25
N GLY A 244 -11.74 -9.82 13.40
CA GLY A 244 -12.61 -10.96 13.69
C GLY A 244 -14.09 -10.74 13.36
N PRO A 245 -14.69 -9.60 13.73
CA PRO A 245 -16.11 -9.35 13.47
C PRO A 245 -16.44 -9.03 12.00
N LEU A 246 -15.47 -8.71 11.16
CA LEU A 246 -15.72 -8.32 9.77
C LEU A 246 -15.73 -9.54 8.82
N PRO A 247 -16.64 -9.58 7.83
CA PRO A 247 -16.62 -10.57 6.76
C PRO A 247 -15.47 -10.32 5.77
N ASP A 248 -15.29 -11.23 4.81
CA ASP A 248 -14.47 -10.97 3.65
C ASP A 248 -15.10 -9.86 2.78
N GLY A 249 -14.27 -9.03 2.20
CA GLY A 249 -14.66 -7.90 1.39
C GLY A 249 -13.97 -6.59 1.77
N GLU A 250 -14.50 -5.50 1.27
CA GLU A 250 -14.02 -4.16 1.58
C GLU A 250 -14.41 -3.76 3.00
N PHE A 251 -13.52 -3.08 3.69
CA PHE A 251 -13.78 -2.42 4.97
C PHE A 251 -13.22 -0.99 4.96
N THR A 252 -13.71 -0.17 5.87
CA THR A 252 -13.27 1.23 6.03
C THR A 252 -12.82 1.46 7.46
N LEU A 253 -11.63 2.02 7.63
CA LEU A 253 -11.16 2.58 8.89
C LEU A 253 -11.42 4.09 8.88
N LEU A 254 -12.13 4.59 9.87
CA LEU A 254 -12.26 6.00 10.21
C LEU A 254 -11.44 6.27 11.47
N ILE A 255 -10.60 7.30 11.44
CA ILE A 255 -9.90 7.82 12.62
C ILE A 255 -10.38 9.25 12.85
N GLU A 256 -10.85 9.53 14.04
CA GLU A 256 -11.29 10.86 14.48
C GLU A 256 -10.44 11.33 15.66
N VAL A 257 -10.08 12.61 15.63
CA VAL A 257 -9.29 13.26 16.68
C VAL A 257 -10.17 14.28 17.37
N TYR A 258 -10.38 14.09 18.64
CA TYR A 258 -11.13 15.00 19.50
C TYR A 258 -10.22 15.72 20.48
N GLY A 259 -10.52 16.99 20.77
CA GLY A 259 -9.76 17.81 21.68
C GLY A 259 -10.57 18.99 22.22
N GLY A 260 -9.84 20.03 22.63
CA GLY A 260 -10.41 21.22 23.25
C GLY A 260 -10.75 21.00 24.73
N PRO A 261 -11.25 22.06 25.45
CA PRO A 261 -11.43 22.04 26.93
C PRO A 261 -12.35 20.93 27.42
N SER A 262 -13.34 20.53 26.59
CA SER A 262 -14.28 19.44 26.96
C SER A 262 -13.87 18.08 26.42
N GLY A 263 -12.81 17.99 25.60
CA GLY A 263 -12.40 16.78 24.88
C GLY A 263 -13.43 16.26 23.86
N LYS A 264 -14.44 17.08 23.51
CA LYS A 264 -15.57 16.66 22.64
C LYS A 264 -15.58 17.33 21.26
N LYS A 265 -14.69 18.30 21.02
CA LYS A 265 -14.61 18.98 19.75
C LYS A 265 -13.88 18.09 18.73
N LEU A 266 -14.53 17.72 17.64
CA LEU A 266 -13.86 17.08 16.51
C LEU A 266 -12.87 18.09 15.86
N LEU A 267 -11.61 17.73 15.82
CA LEU A 267 -10.53 18.55 15.26
C LEU A 267 -10.22 18.15 13.83
N THR A 268 -10.13 16.85 13.56
CA THR A 268 -9.86 16.30 12.23
C THR A 268 -10.31 14.85 12.16
N SER A 269 -10.53 14.36 10.96
CA SER A 269 -10.82 12.95 10.70
C SER A 269 -10.19 12.49 9.40
N GLN A 270 -9.91 11.19 9.28
CA GLN A 270 -9.38 10.56 8.06
C GLN A 270 -10.01 9.19 7.88
N ARG A 271 -10.28 8.85 6.61
CA ARG A 271 -10.83 7.54 6.23
C ARG A 271 -9.90 6.84 5.28
N MET A 272 -9.81 5.52 5.40
CA MET A 272 -9.06 4.69 4.48
C MET A 272 -9.73 3.33 4.30
N LYS A 273 -9.81 2.87 3.05
CA LYS A 273 -10.37 1.57 2.69
C LYS A 273 -9.27 0.51 2.72
N GLY A 274 -9.66 -0.70 3.11
CA GLY A 274 -8.86 -1.89 3.02
C GLY A 274 -9.69 -3.06 2.52
N GLN A 275 -9.09 -4.22 2.36
CA GLN A 275 -9.75 -5.42 1.88
C GLN A 275 -9.34 -6.64 2.71
N ARG A 276 -10.30 -7.45 3.09
CA ARG A 276 -10.11 -8.75 3.73
C ARG A 276 -10.43 -9.87 2.76
N ASN A 277 -9.59 -10.90 2.70
CA ASN A 277 -9.87 -12.12 1.97
C ASN A 277 -9.20 -13.32 2.66
N GLN A 278 -9.97 -14.13 3.36
CA GLN A 278 -9.47 -15.27 4.12
C GLN A 278 -9.08 -16.45 3.23
N LEU A 279 -9.45 -16.46 1.96
CA LEU A 279 -9.08 -17.49 1.00
C LEU A 279 -7.70 -17.27 0.39
N GLU A 280 -7.21 -16.05 0.43
CA GLU A 280 -5.94 -15.64 -0.19
C GLU A 280 -4.91 -15.23 0.87
N TYR A 281 -3.64 -15.50 0.58
CA TYR A 281 -2.55 -14.97 1.39
C TYR A 281 -2.24 -13.53 0.97
N ALA A 282 -2.11 -12.64 1.94
CA ALA A 282 -1.63 -11.30 1.66
C ALA A 282 -0.24 -11.36 1.03
N PRO A 283 0.07 -10.49 0.04
CA PRO A 283 1.44 -10.34 -0.40
C PRO A 283 2.27 -9.92 0.82
N ALA A 284 3.29 -10.71 1.15
CA ALA A 284 4.12 -10.46 2.32
C ALA A 284 4.66 -9.03 2.27
N GLY A 285 4.59 -8.32 3.37
CA GLY A 285 5.25 -7.02 3.49
C GLY A 285 6.73 -7.19 3.21
N ALA A 286 7.39 -6.15 2.68
CA ALA A 286 8.80 -6.19 2.32
C ALA A 286 9.62 -6.83 3.45
N SER A 287 10.17 -7.99 3.17
CA SER A 287 11.22 -8.54 4.02
C SER A 287 12.41 -7.60 3.93
N GLN A 288 12.85 -7.10 5.06
CA GLN A 288 14.07 -6.33 5.23
C GLN A 288 15.27 -7.12 4.72
#